data_5e085c68fd8906853419989c02edd378
#
_entry.id   5e085c68fd8906853419989c02edd378
#
_cell.length_a   1.000
_cell.length_b   1.000
_cell.length_c   1.000
_cell.angle_alpha   90.00
_cell.angle_beta   90.00
_cell.angle_gamma   90.00
#
_symmetry.space_group_name_H-M   'P 1'
#
loop_
_entity.id
_entity.type
_entity.pdbx_description
1 polymer ?
#
loop_
_entity_poly.entity_id
_entity_poly.type
_entity_poly.pdbx_seq_one_letter_code
_entity_poly.pdbx_strand_id
1 'polypeptide(L)'
;MLRAAWLEHQVLSFPDQPLDHQQLEAVSLAFGEFGDEPYLRGLSDHPNIVVVERKADEKPAPFGTSWHTDWSFKQEPPSATLLHSKVIPPQGGDTLYASGYLAWDALSDALKTKIDTRFGLHSARRSYSHAGYEASGGKARSMAIVPSDDAYAVERHPLVCTHPETGRKTLWVNWVYTIAIEGMSNAESNALLKQLLEHSVREEFVYRHQWQPNMLTIWDNRCLQHQATGGYDGHHRLMHRTTLKGSRPTP
;
A
#
# COMPACT_ATOMS: atom_id res chain seq x y z
N MET A 1 22.10 10.86 -0.91
CA MET A 1 22.47 9.48 -0.52
C MET A 1 21.23 8.63 -0.18
N LEU A 2 20.40 8.94 0.84
CA LEU A 2 19.22 8.14 1.20
C LEU A 2 18.20 7.99 0.06
N ARG A 3 17.89 9.08 -0.68
CA ARG A 3 16.95 9.00 -1.82
C ARG A 3 17.42 8.05 -2.92
N ALA A 4 18.71 8.04 -3.24
CA ALA A 4 19.26 7.12 -4.24
C ALA A 4 19.14 5.66 -3.78
N ALA A 5 19.47 5.36 -2.52
CA ALA A 5 19.31 4.04 -1.95
C ALA A 5 17.82 3.60 -1.93
N TRP A 6 16.90 4.52 -1.60
CA TRP A 6 15.47 4.23 -1.63
C TRP A 6 14.96 3.90 -3.04
N LEU A 7 15.38 4.65 -4.05
CA LEU A 7 15.01 4.39 -5.46
C LEU A 7 15.61 3.07 -5.97
N GLU A 8 16.78 2.68 -5.50
CA GLU A 8 17.44 1.42 -5.85
C GLU A 8 16.77 0.21 -5.17
N HIS A 9 16.55 0.31 -3.85
CA HIS A 9 16.08 -0.81 -3.04
C HIS A 9 14.57 -0.82 -2.82
N GLN A 10 13.84 0.25 -3.15
CA GLN A 10 12.39 0.41 -3.04
C GLN A 10 11.87 0.42 -1.59
N VAL A 11 12.55 -0.22 -0.66
CA VAL A 11 12.28 -0.25 0.78
C VAL A 11 13.55 0.06 1.53
N LEU A 12 13.49 1.01 2.46
CA LEU A 12 14.56 1.24 3.43
C LEU A 12 14.02 1.09 4.84
N SER A 13 14.78 0.45 5.70
CA SER A 13 14.45 0.26 7.11
C SER A 13 15.59 0.75 7.99
N PHE A 14 15.22 1.47 9.04
CA PHE A 14 16.12 2.09 10.00
C PHE A 14 15.73 1.58 11.40
N PRO A 15 16.44 0.56 11.94
CA PRO A 15 16.20 0.09 13.30
C PRO A 15 16.64 1.13 14.32
N ASP A 16 16.09 1.01 15.53
CA ASP A 16 16.45 1.82 16.69
C ASP A 16 16.38 3.35 16.47
N GLN A 17 15.24 3.79 15.96
CA GLN A 17 14.91 5.22 15.77
C GLN A 17 13.79 5.64 16.73
N PRO A 18 14.08 6.04 17.98
CA PRO A 18 13.05 6.40 18.97
C PRO A 18 12.47 7.81 18.68
N LEU A 19 11.81 7.97 17.53
CA LEU A 19 11.25 9.23 17.08
C LEU A 19 9.98 9.60 17.87
N ASP A 20 9.86 10.88 18.25
CA ASP A 20 8.60 11.50 18.62
C ASP A 20 7.79 11.87 17.34
N HIS A 21 6.60 12.45 17.50
CA HIS A 21 5.73 12.79 16.38
C HIS A 21 6.35 13.88 15.50
N GLN A 22 6.92 14.91 16.10
CA GLN A 22 7.55 16.02 15.36
C GLN A 22 8.77 15.53 14.54
N GLN A 23 9.57 14.64 15.13
CA GLN A 23 10.72 14.04 14.46
C GLN A 23 10.27 13.13 13.29
N LEU A 24 9.19 12.35 13.48
CA LEU A 24 8.63 11.52 12.41
C LEU A 24 8.13 12.39 11.23
N GLU A 25 7.43 13.49 11.52
CA GLU A 25 7.02 14.45 10.48
C GLU A 25 8.21 15.09 9.79
N ALA A 26 9.25 15.49 10.54
CA ALA A 26 10.45 16.10 9.97
C ALA A 26 11.20 15.14 9.04
N VAL A 27 11.36 13.88 9.42
CA VAL A 27 11.97 12.85 8.57
C VAL A 27 11.10 12.59 7.34
N SER A 28 9.79 12.54 7.47
CA SER A 28 8.87 12.35 6.35
C SER A 28 9.02 13.46 5.31
N LEU A 29 9.04 14.72 5.76
CA LEU A 29 9.22 15.90 4.90
C LEU A 29 10.58 15.94 4.17
N ALA A 30 11.60 15.26 4.67
CA ALA A 30 12.87 15.12 3.97
C ALA A 30 12.78 14.26 2.70
N PHE A 31 11.74 13.42 2.59
CA PHE A 31 11.45 12.59 1.41
C PHE A 31 10.40 13.20 0.48
N GLY A 32 9.49 14.06 0.99
CA GLY A 32 8.46 14.71 0.18
C GLY A 32 7.39 15.40 1.03
N GLU A 33 6.51 16.13 0.40
CA GLU A 33 5.34 16.74 1.04
C GLU A 33 4.33 15.68 1.50
N PHE A 34 3.54 15.99 2.54
CA PHE A 34 2.47 15.09 2.97
C PHE A 34 1.36 14.99 1.93
N GLY A 35 0.85 13.78 1.78
CA GLY A 35 -0.35 13.47 1.00
C GLY A 35 -1.60 13.38 1.88
N ASP A 36 -2.77 13.31 1.24
CA ASP A 36 -4.05 13.17 1.93
C ASP A 36 -4.33 11.73 2.35
N GLU A 37 -5.01 11.58 3.48
CA GLU A 37 -5.52 10.33 4.02
C GLU A 37 -7.06 10.31 3.94
N PRO A 38 -7.67 9.88 2.82
CA PRO A 38 -9.09 10.13 2.55
C PRO A 38 -10.05 9.42 3.50
N TYR A 39 -9.67 8.28 4.05
CA TYR A 39 -10.53 7.42 4.89
C TYR A 39 -9.97 7.12 6.27
N LEU A 40 -8.82 7.71 6.62
CA LEU A 40 -8.19 7.51 7.91
C LEU A 40 -8.04 8.86 8.61
N ARG A 41 -8.21 8.87 9.93
CA ARG A 41 -8.00 10.08 10.72
C ARG A 41 -6.61 10.09 11.33
N GLY A 42 -5.90 11.18 11.14
CA GLY A 42 -4.67 11.48 11.84
C GLY A 42 -4.90 11.87 13.31
N LEU A 43 -3.82 11.99 14.04
CA LEU A 43 -3.84 12.52 15.42
C LEU A 43 -4.30 13.98 15.42
N SER A 44 -4.96 14.42 16.51
CA SER A 44 -5.47 15.79 16.64
C SER A 44 -4.38 16.84 16.48
N ASP A 45 -3.22 16.61 17.09
CA ASP A 45 -2.10 17.57 17.14
C ASP A 45 -1.09 17.33 16.01
N HIS A 46 -1.17 16.17 15.34
CA HIS A 46 -0.32 15.75 14.23
C HIS A 46 -1.17 15.10 13.11
N PRO A 47 -1.95 15.88 12.37
CA PRO A 47 -2.95 15.36 11.42
C PRO A 47 -2.36 14.50 10.29
N ASN A 48 -1.06 14.64 10.02
CA ASN A 48 -0.36 13.81 9.03
C ASN A 48 0.08 12.44 9.57
N ILE A 49 -0.07 12.18 10.87
CA ILE A 49 0.26 10.90 11.51
C ILE A 49 -1.01 10.11 11.75
N VAL A 50 -1.17 9.01 11.04
CA VAL A 50 -2.26 8.04 11.24
C VAL A 50 -1.79 6.93 12.17
N VAL A 51 -2.63 6.60 13.16
CA VAL A 51 -2.40 5.47 14.05
C VAL A 51 -2.90 4.19 13.41
N VAL A 52 -2.00 3.26 13.12
CA VAL A 52 -2.32 1.90 12.66
C VAL A 52 -2.21 0.98 13.87
N GLU A 53 -3.35 0.73 14.48
CA GLU A 53 -3.45 -0.02 15.75
C GLU A 53 -4.31 -1.27 15.61
N ARG A 54 -3.90 -2.34 16.25
CA ARG A 54 -4.72 -3.50 16.57
C ARG A 54 -4.53 -3.84 18.04
N LYS A 55 -5.60 -3.71 18.83
CA LYS A 55 -5.60 -4.09 20.25
C LYS A 55 -5.61 -5.60 20.42
N ALA A 56 -5.15 -6.07 21.57
CA ALA A 56 -5.02 -7.51 21.85
C ALA A 56 -6.35 -8.26 21.80
N ASP A 57 -7.46 -7.61 22.14
CA ASP A 57 -8.81 -8.16 22.16
C ASP A 57 -9.57 -8.01 20.81
N GLU A 58 -8.97 -7.33 19.83
CA GLU A 58 -9.59 -7.13 18.51
C GLU A 58 -9.74 -8.46 17.75
N LYS A 59 -10.97 -8.74 17.28
CA LYS A 59 -11.32 -9.99 16.59
C LYS A 59 -11.20 -9.94 15.06
N PRO A 60 -11.52 -8.82 14.39
CA PRO A 60 -11.34 -8.74 12.94
C PRO A 60 -9.91 -9.05 12.50
N ALA A 61 -9.74 -9.53 11.26
CA ALA A 61 -8.42 -9.73 10.68
C ALA A 61 -7.61 -8.42 10.71
N PRO A 62 -6.28 -8.46 10.85
CA PRO A 62 -5.45 -7.26 10.86
C PRO A 62 -5.69 -6.38 9.63
N PHE A 63 -5.48 -5.07 9.76
CA PHE A 63 -5.59 -4.14 8.65
C PHE A 63 -4.47 -4.39 7.62
N GLY A 64 -4.81 -4.28 6.32
CA GLY A 64 -3.82 -4.40 5.24
C GLY A 64 -3.36 -5.84 4.94
N THR A 65 -4.14 -6.88 5.30
CA THR A 65 -3.77 -8.29 5.07
C THR A 65 -3.96 -8.76 3.64
N SER A 66 -4.43 -7.94 2.73
CA SER A 66 -4.47 -8.24 1.29
C SER A 66 -3.45 -7.40 0.55
N TRP A 67 -2.86 -7.94 -0.51
CA TRP A 67 -1.90 -7.25 -1.35
C TRP A 67 -2.46 -5.97 -1.96
N HIS A 68 -1.83 -4.83 -1.69
CA HIS A 68 -2.27 -3.52 -2.16
C HIS A 68 -1.08 -2.56 -2.34
N THR A 69 -1.33 -1.53 -3.14
CA THR A 69 -0.56 -0.30 -3.17
C THR A 69 -1.40 0.77 -2.53
N ASP A 70 -0.84 1.55 -1.61
CA ASP A 70 -1.60 2.56 -0.90
C ASP A 70 -2.34 3.51 -1.84
N TRP A 71 -3.60 3.73 -1.57
CA TRP A 71 -4.50 4.67 -2.24
C TRP A 71 -4.41 4.68 -3.78
N SER A 72 -4.15 3.53 -4.41
CA SER A 72 -4.08 3.43 -5.89
C SER A 72 -5.38 3.79 -6.60
N PHE A 73 -6.46 3.99 -5.86
CA PHE A 73 -7.73 4.52 -6.36
C PHE A 73 -7.80 6.05 -6.44
N LYS A 74 -6.77 6.79 -5.98
CA LYS A 74 -6.68 8.25 -6.14
C LYS A 74 -6.15 8.59 -7.53
N GLN A 75 -6.52 9.76 -8.03
CA GLN A 75 -5.95 10.30 -9.26
C GLN A 75 -4.43 10.46 -9.16
N GLU A 76 -3.96 10.91 -7.99
CA GLU A 76 -2.55 11.01 -7.61
C GLU A 76 -2.29 10.12 -6.39
N PRO A 77 -1.99 8.84 -6.58
CA PRO A 77 -1.62 7.95 -5.48
C PRO A 77 -0.36 8.42 -4.77
N PRO A 78 -0.18 8.12 -3.48
CA PRO A 78 1.00 8.53 -2.73
C PRO A 78 2.29 7.98 -3.32
N SER A 79 3.35 8.79 -3.30
CA SER A 79 4.68 8.34 -3.74
C SER A 79 5.32 7.38 -2.75
N ALA A 80 5.15 7.61 -1.47
CA ALA A 80 5.72 6.80 -0.41
C ALA A 80 4.82 6.75 0.82
N THR A 81 5.05 5.72 1.62
CA THR A 81 4.54 5.62 2.99
C THR A 81 5.70 5.35 3.93
N LEU A 82 5.70 6.05 5.06
CA LEU A 82 6.59 5.77 6.17
C LEU A 82 5.78 5.14 7.31
N LEU A 83 6.31 4.10 7.91
CA LEU A 83 5.70 3.43 9.04
C LEU A 83 6.72 3.31 10.17
N HIS A 84 6.39 3.87 11.32
CA HIS A 84 7.22 3.84 12.51
C HIS A 84 6.58 2.94 13.56
N SER A 85 7.30 1.92 13.99
CA SER A 85 6.82 0.94 14.96
C SER A 85 6.91 1.46 16.39
N LYS A 86 5.82 1.34 17.14
CA LYS A 86 5.74 1.71 18.56
C LYS A 86 5.61 0.49 19.47
N VAL A 87 4.65 -0.38 19.16
CA VAL A 87 4.45 -1.65 19.86
C VAL A 87 4.42 -2.77 18.86
N ILE A 88 5.33 -3.72 19.01
CA ILE A 88 5.47 -4.87 18.13
C ILE A 88 5.16 -6.15 18.91
N PRO A 89 4.31 -7.05 18.38
CA PRO A 89 4.03 -8.33 19.01
C PRO A 89 5.28 -9.22 19.01
N PRO A 90 5.39 -10.18 19.94
CA PRO A 90 6.56 -11.06 20.04
C PRO A 90 6.75 -12.00 18.84
N GLN A 91 5.68 -12.18 18.05
CA GLN A 91 5.69 -13.00 16.82
C GLN A 91 4.65 -12.49 15.83
N GLY A 92 4.84 -12.75 14.55
CA GLY A 92 3.94 -12.32 13.47
C GLY A 92 3.95 -10.82 13.22
N GLY A 93 2.98 -10.34 12.45
CA GLY A 93 2.84 -8.91 12.16
C GLY A 93 3.90 -8.37 11.18
N ASP A 94 4.59 -9.24 10.44
CA ASP A 94 5.54 -8.84 9.40
C ASP A 94 4.82 -8.10 8.27
N THR A 95 5.59 -7.41 7.45
CA THR A 95 5.09 -6.83 6.19
C THR A 95 5.81 -7.50 5.01
N LEU A 96 5.03 -7.94 4.03
CA LEU A 96 5.55 -8.43 2.75
C LEU A 96 5.50 -7.29 1.73
N TYR A 97 6.56 -7.14 0.93
CA TYR A 97 6.66 -6.19 -0.17
C TYR A 97 6.93 -6.93 -1.46
N ALA A 98 6.11 -6.71 -2.49
CA ALA A 98 6.28 -7.32 -3.81
C ALA A 98 6.68 -6.25 -4.83
N SER A 99 7.79 -6.49 -5.55
CA SER A 99 8.33 -5.56 -6.54
C SER A 99 7.57 -5.63 -7.86
N GLY A 100 6.88 -4.57 -8.22
CA GLY A 100 6.25 -4.41 -9.52
C GLY A 100 7.25 -4.34 -10.67
N TYR A 101 8.51 -3.93 -10.42
CA TYR A 101 9.59 -3.98 -11.39
C TYR A 101 9.93 -5.43 -11.76
N LEU A 102 10.21 -6.28 -10.75
CA LEU A 102 10.52 -7.68 -10.98
C LEU A 102 9.34 -8.41 -11.62
N ALA A 103 8.12 -8.09 -11.18
CA ALA A 103 6.91 -8.63 -11.77
C ALA A 103 6.78 -8.25 -13.25
N TRP A 104 7.04 -6.99 -13.62
CA TRP A 104 7.04 -6.57 -15.03
C TRP A 104 8.14 -7.26 -15.83
N ASP A 105 9.36 -7.28 -15.32
CA ASP A 105 10.53 -7.84 -16.02
C ASP A 105 10.31 -9.33 -16.36
N ALA A 106 9.68 -10.08 -15.44
CA ALA A 106 9.41 -11.52 -15.56
C ALA A 106 8.15 -11.88 -16.38
N LEU A 107 7.36 -10.90 -16.85
CA LEU A 107 6.25 -11.18 -17.74
C LEU A 107 6.76 -11.67 -19.11
N SER A 108 6.02 -12.60 -19.73
CA SER A 108 6.27 -12.97 -21.12
C SER A 108 6.00 -11.80 -22.08
N ASP A 109 6.72 -11.76 -23.22
CA ASP A 109 6.54 -10.71 -24.21
C ASP A 109 5.09 -10.64 -24.73
N ALA A 110 4.42 -11.78 -24.83
CA ALA A 110 3.01 -11.84 -25.21
C ALA A 110 2.10 -11.13 -24.21
N LEU A 111 2.35 -11.29 -22.88
CA LEU A 111 1.60 -10.58 -21.86
C LEU A 111 1.98 -9.09 -21.81
N LYS A 112 3.25 -8.76 -21.92
CA LYS A 112 3.72 -7.36 -22.02
C LYS A 112 3.00 -6.64 -23.15
N THR A 113 3.02 -7.19 -24.34
CA THR A 113 2.32 -6.63 -25.53
C THR A 113 0.81 -6.50 -25.28
N LYS A 114 0.21 -7.50 -24.62
CA LYS A 114 -1.24 -7.50 -24.34
C LYS A 114 -1.68 -6.39 -23.40
N ILE A 115 -0.82 -5.98 -22.45
CA ILE A 115 -1.21 -5.03 -21.39
C ILE A 115 -0.57 -3.64 -21.51
N ASP A 116 0.42 -3.43 -22.36
CA ASP A 116 1.24 -2.20 -22.41
C ASP A 116 0.42 -0.91 -22.63
N THR A 117 -0.69 -1.00 -23.35
CA THR A 117 -1.59 0.15 -23.62
C THR A 117 -2.92 0.08 -22.86
N ARG A 118 -3.07 -0.87 -21.93
CA ARG A 118 -4.33 -1.06 -21.23
C ARG A 118 -4.36 -0.32 -19.89
N PHE A 119 -5.57 -0.07 -19.44
CA PHE A 119 -5.83 0.65 -18.20
C PHE A 119 -6.62 -0.23 -17.22
N GLY A 120 -6.20 -0.21 -15.96
CA GLY A 120 -6.93 -0.74 -14.85
C GLY A 120 -7.90 0.30 -14.28
N LEU A 121 -9.05 -0.15 -13.82
CA LEU A 121 -10.01 0.64 -13.08
C LEU A 121 -9.83 0.36 -11.60
N HIS A 122 -9.63 1.40 -10.81
CA HIS A 122 -9.35 1.33 -9.37
C HIS A 122 -10.45 1.99 -8.57
N SER A 123 -10.86 1.38 -7.45
CA SER A 123 -11.89 1.91 -6.57
C SER A 123 -11.64 1.50 -5.12
N ALA A 124 -11.97 2.37 -4.19
CA ALA A 124 -11.88 2.14 -2.75
C ALA A 124 -13.05 1.31 -2.19
N ARG A 125 -14.08 1.02 -3.01
CA ARG A 125 -15.38 0.50 -2.59
C ARG A 125 -15.34 -0.77 -1.72
N ARG A 126 -14.35 -1.66 -1.96
CA ARG A 126 -14.24 -2.92 -1.20
C ARG A 126 -13.82 -2.73 0.25
N SER A 127 -13.11 -1.64 0.55
CA SER A 127 -12.54 -1.38 1.88
C SER A 127 -13.20 -0.22 2.60
N TYR A 128 -13.61 0.83 1.87
CA TYR A 128 -13.98 2.12 2.46
C TYR A 128 -15.39 2.61 2.13
N SER A 129 -16.18 1.89 1.30
CA SER A 129 -17.63 2.13 1.29
C SER A 129 -18.24 1.66 2.62
N HIS A 130 -19.43 2.16 2.98
CA HIS A 130 -20.10 1.71 4.19
C HIS A 130 -20.24 0.18 4.23
N ALA A 131 -20.63 -0.46 3.13
CA ALA A 131 -20.76 -1.90 3.02
C ALA A 131 -19.40 -2.63 3.15
N GLY A 132 -18.36 -2.13 2.50
CA GLY A 132 -17.00 -2.69 2.56
C GLY A 132 -16.38 -2.58 3.95
N TYR A 133 -16.59 -1.44 4.60
CA TYR A 133 -16.14 -1.21 5.99
C TYR A 133 -16.79 -2.21 6.95
N GLU A 134 -18.11 -2.36 6.93
CA GLU A 134 -18.82 -3.32 7.78
C GLU A 134 -18.38 -4.77 7.50
N ALA A 135 -18.23 -5.15 6.23
CA ALA A 135 -17.75 -6.48 5.85
C ALA A 135 -16.32 -6.77 6.34
N SER A 136 -15.50 -5.72 6.52
CA SER A 136 -14.10 -5.84 6.99
C SER A 136 -13.94 -5.79 8.53
N GLY A 137 -15.03 -5.75 9.29
CA GLY A 137 -15.03 -5.70 10.75
C GLY A 137 -15.59 -4.42 11.35
N GLY A 138 -15.85 -3.39 10.55
CA GLY A 138 -16.54 -2.17 10.95
C GLY A 138 -15.97 -1.54 12.23
N LYS A 139 -16.88 -1.17 13.15
CA LYS A 139 -16.55 -0.55 14.46
C LYS A 139 -15.82 -1.48 15.44
N ALA A 140 -15.69 -2.78 15.13
CA ALA A 140 -14.90 -3.70 15.94
C ALA A 140 -13.39 -3.55 15.75
N ARG A 141 -12.95 -2.68 14.80
CA ARG A 141 -11.54 -2.33 14.58
C ARG A 141 -11.09 -1.22 15.51
N SER A 142 -9.82 -1.29 15.92
CA SER A 142 -9.16 -0.23 16.73
C SER A 142 -8.83 1.00 15.89
N MET A 143 -8.68 0.85 14.58
CA MET A 143 -8.34 1.95 13.67
C MET A 143 -9.52 2.91 13.44
N ALA A 144 -9.20 4.21 13.41
CA ALA A 144 -10.16 5.27 13.10
C ALA A 144 -10.41 5.39 11.58
N ILE A 145 -11.19 4.44 11.02
CA ILE A 145 -11.62 4.45 9.62
C ILE A 145 -12.93 5.24 9.48
N VAL A 146 -12.99 6.10 8.47
CA VAL A 146 -14.17 6.92 8.13
C VAL A 146 -14.71 6.43 6.77
N PRO A 147 -15.70 5.53 6.74
CA PRO A 147 -16.28 5.08 5.48
C PRO A 147 -17.06 6.20 4.78
N SER A 148 -17.07 6.17 3.46
CA SER A 148 -17.82 7.13 2.63
C SER A 148 -18.29 6.47 1.35
N ASP A 149 -19.41 6.97 0.80
CA ASP A 149 -19.89 6.56 -0.53
C ASP A 149 -19.01 7.08 -1.66
N ASP A 150 -18.13 8.08 -1.40
CA ASP A 150 -17.08 8.48 -2.34
C ASP A 150 -16.15 7.33 -2.71
N ALA A 151 -16.08 6.29 -1.87
CA ALA A 151 -15.33 5.07 -2.13
C ALA A 151 -15.79 4.30 -3.38
N TYR A 152 -16.98 4.59 -3.90
CA TYR A 152 -17.47 4.04 -5.18
C TYR A 152 -16.88 4.73 -6.41
N ALA A 153 -16.24 5.89 -6.25
CA ALA A 153 -15.52 6.53 -7.35
C ALA A 153 -14.51 5.55 -7.99
N VAL A 154 -14.30 5.74 -9.28
CA VAL A 154 -13.42 4.88 -10.08
C VAL A 154 -12.38 5.75 -10.76
N GLU A 155 -11.11 5.46 -10.49
CA GLU A 155 -9.97 6.07 -11.17
C GLU A 155 -9.37 5.10 -12.20
N ARG A 156 -8.82 5.68 -13.25
CA ARG A 156 -8.23 5.00 -14.40
C ARG A 156 -6.72 5.16 -14.38
N HIS A 157 -5.97 4.07 -14.27
CA HIS A 157 -4.51 4.07 -14.33
C HIS A 157 -3.97 3.06 -15.35
N PRO A 158 -2.80 3.30 -15.97
CA PRO A 158 -2.16 2.30 -16.80
C PRO A 158 -1.93 1.00 -16.02
N LEU A 159 -2.08 -0.17 -16.67
CA LEU A 159 -1.65 -1.44 -16.07
C LEU A 159 -0.14 -1.55 -15.94
N VAL A 160 0.57 -0.80 -16.77
CA VAL A 160 2.03 -0.67 -16.78
C VAL A 160 2.37 0.80 -16.63
N CYS A 161 3.03 1.15 -15.54
CA CYS A 161 3.44 2.52 -15.27
C CYS A 161 4.94 2.68 -15.41
N THR A 162 5.37 3.87 -15.85
CA THR A 162 6.79 4.28 -15.82
C THR A 162 7.04 5.04 -14.53
N HIS A 163 8.00 4.58 -13.75
CA HIS A 163 8.37 5.26 -12.51
C HIS A 163 9.03 6.62 -12.80
N PRO A 164 8.54 7.74 -12.24
CA PRO A 164 8.91 9.09 -12.68
C PRO A 164 10.38 9.47 -12.42
N GLU A 165 11.07 8.80 -11.51
CA GLU A 165 12.46 9.10 -11.16
C GLU A 165 13.45 8.08 -11.71
N THR A 166 13.07 6.80 -11.81
CA THR A 166 13.97 5.74 -12.28
C THR A 166 13.81 5.42 -13.76
N GLY A 167 12.69 5.81 -14.37
CA GLY A 167 12.33 5.45 -15.74
C GLY A 167 12.00 3.96 -15.93
N ARG A 168 12.01 3.16 -14.87
CA ARG A 168 11.70 1.72 -14.94
C ARG A 168 10.21 1.48 -15.08
N LYS A 169 9.82 0.49 -15.85
CA LYS A 169 8.44 0.04 -15.95
C LYS A 169 8.07 -0.84 -14.76
N THR A 170 6.85 -0.68 -14.28
CA THR A 170 6.27 -1.44 -13.17
C THR A 170 4.89 -1.98 -13.55
N LEU A 171 4.59 -3.20 -13.14
CA LEU A 171 3.23 -3.75 -13.23
C LEU A 171 2.36 -3.11 -12.14
N TRP A 172 1.33 -2.35 -12.54
CA TRP A 172 0.49 -1.54 -11.66
C TRP A 172 -0.90 -2.14 -11.48
N VAL A 173 -0.99 -3.22 -10.72
CA VAL A 173 -2.24 -3.89 -10.34
C VAL A 173 -2.17 -4.28 -8.87
N ASN A 174 -3.31 -4.36 -8.18
CA ASN A 174 -3.37 -4.90 -6.82
C ASN A 174 -4.75 -5.51 -6.50
N TRP A 175 -4.77 -6.44 -5.54
CA TRP A 175 -5.97 -7.20 -5.17
C TRP A 175 -7.09 -6.35 -4.55
N VAL A 176 -6.73 -5.29 -3.84
CA VAL A 176 -7.71 -4.50 -3.07
C VAL A 176 -8.47 -3.53 -3.96
N TYR A 177 -7.74 -2.78 -4.78
CA TYR A 177 -8.34 -1.62 -5.47
C TYR A 177 -8.53 -1.82 -6.97
N THR A 178 -7.78 -2.68 -7.65
CA THR A 178 -8.00 -2.94 -9.08
C THR A 178 -9.25 -3.80 -9.27
N ILE A 179 -10.28 -3.24 -9.89
CA ILE A 179 -11.61 -3.86 -9.98
C ILE A 179 -11.96 -4.37 -11.36
N ALA A 180 -11.36 -3.83 -12.41
CA ALA A 180 -11.59 -4.23 -13.81
C ALA A 180 -10.45 -3.72 -14.72
N ILE A 181 -10.42 -4.21 -15.96
CA ILE A 181 -9.62 -3.67 -17.07
C ILE A 181 -10.57 -2.96 -18.04
N GLU A 182 -10.27 -1.70 -18.36
CA GLU A 182 -11.07 -0.88 -19.25
C GLU A 182 -11.22 -1.52 -20.63
N GLY A 183 -12.45 -1.44 -21.19
CA GLY A 183 -12.75 -1.92 -22.55
C GLY A 183 -12.79 -3.44 -22.73
N MET A 184 -12.72 -4.22 -21.63
CA MET A 184 -12.87 -5.67 -21.66
C MET A 184 -14.22 -6.10 -21.08
N SER A 185 -14.76 -7.22 -21.55
CA SER A 185 -15.88 -7.87 -20.89
C SER A 185 -15.50 -8.31 -19.47
N ASN A 186 -16.47 -8.44 -18.58
CA ASN A 186 -16.22 -8.88 -17.19
C ASN A 186 -15.46 -10.23 -17.13
N ALA A 187 -15.78 -11.16 -18.02
CA ALA A 187 -15.14 -12.47 -18.04
C ALA A 187 -13.67 -12.37 -18.43
N GLU A 188 -13.36 -11.64 -19.53
CA GLU A 188 -11.99 -11.43 -20.01
C GLU A 188 -11.16 -10.62 -18.99
N SER A 189 -11.74 -9.53 -18.47
CA SER A 189 -11.10 -8.68 -17.45
C SER A 189 -10.74 -9.49 -16.21
N ASN A 190 -11.69 -10.26 -15.67
CA ASN A 190 -11.45 -11.07 -14.48
C ASN A 190 -10.37 -12.15 -14.72
N ALA A 191 -10.39 -12.80 -15.88
CA ALA A 191 -9.39 -13.81 -16.23
C ALA A 191 -7.98 -13.19 -16.32
N LEU A 192 -7.83 -12.06 -17.03
CA LEU A 192 -6.54 -11.38 -17.17
C LEU A 192 -6.07 -10.77 -15.85
N LEU A 193 -6.95 -10.10 -15.08
CA LEU A 193 -6.60 -9.57 -13.76
C LEU A 193 -6.13 -10.67 -12.82
N LYS A 194 -6.84 -11.79 -12.76
CA LYS A 194 -6.42 -12.92 -11.93
C LYS A 194 -4.99 -13.35 -12.28
N GLN A 195 -4.70 -13.53 -13.55
CA GLN A 195 -3.35 -13.91 -14.03
C GLN A 195 -2.29 -12.88 -13.61
N LEU A 196 -2.55 -11.57 -13.79
CA LEU A 196 -1.61 -10.50 -13.46
C LEU A 196 -1.42 -10.36 -11.94
N LEU A 197 -2.50 -10.46 -11.17
CA LEU A 197 -2.48 -10.36 -9.70
C LEU A 197 -1.70 -11.53 -9.07
N GLU A 198 -1.96 -12.77 -9.51
CA GLU A 198 -1.21 -13.95 -9.05
C GLU A 198 0.26 -13.86 -9.43
N HIS A 199 0.56 -13.38 -10.65
CA HIS A 199 1.94 -13.18 -11.10
C HIS A 199 2.66 -12.11 -10.29
N SER A 200 1.99 -10.99 -9.99
CA SER A 200 2.63 -9.81 -9.34
C SER A 200 3.15 -10.05 -7.93
N VAL A 201 2.71 -11.11 -7.29
CA VAL A 201 3.04 -11.42 -5.88
C VAL A 201 3.71 -12.81 -5.72
N ARG A 202 4.36 -13.31 -6.79
CA ARG A 202 5.13 -14.54 -6.73
C ARG A 202 6.28 -14.40 -5.74
N GLU A 203 6.62 -15.48 -5.08
CA GLU A 203 7.59 -15.51 -3.98
C GLU A 203 8.93 -14.88 -4.35
N GLU A 204 9.42 -15.09 -5.57
CA GLU A 204 10.66 -14.53 -6.07
C GLU A 204 10.68 -12.99 -6.20
N PHE A 205 9.52 -12.34 -6.12
CA PHE A 205 9.39 -10.87 -6.15
C PHE A 205 9.17 -10.28 -4.76
N VAL A 206 9.08 -11.13 -3.72
CA VAL A 206 8.63 -10.74 -2.38
C VAL A 206 9.79 -10.65 -1.41
N TYR A 207 9.90 -9.51 -0.75
CA TYR A 207 10.72 -9.30 0.43
C TYR A 207 9.85 -9.36 1.69
N ARG A 208 10.24 -10.17 2.69
CA ARG A 208 9.60 -10.23 4.00
C ARG A 208 10.35 -9.34 4.98
N HIS A 209 9.66 -8.34 5.50
CA HIS A 209 10.16 -7.40 6.49
C HIS A 209 9.67 -7.74 7.90
N GLN A 210 10.63 -7.95 8.81
CA GLN A 210 10.37 -8.18 10.23
C GLN A 210 10.55 -6.88 11.02
N TRP A 211 9.55 -6.56 11.84
CA TRP A 211 9.53 -5.34 12.62
C TRP A 211 10.26 -5.51 13.96
N GLN A 212 10.91 -4.44 14.39
CA GLN A 212 11.45 -4.27 15.74
C GLN A 212 10.86 -2.98 16.35
N PRO A 213 10.77 -2.85 17.70
CA PRO A 213 10.37 -1.59 18.31
C PRO A 213 11.25 -0.42 17.85
N ASN A 214 10.66 0.78 17.71
CA ASN A 214 11.34 1.98 17.23
C ASN A 214 12.00 1.85 15.84
N MET A 215 11.49 1.00 14.99
CA MET A 215 11.97 0.87 13.62
C MET A 215 11.17 1.80 12.70
N LEU A 216 11.86 2.60 11.89
CA LEU A 216 11.27 3.38 10.82
C LEU A 216 11.49 2.66 9.49
N THR A 217 10.44 2.46 8.71
CA THR A 217 10.53 1.90 7.36
C THR A 217 9.81 2.81 6.38
N ILE A 218 10.46 3.10 5.24
CA ILE A 218 9.86 3.79 4.09
C ILE A 218 9.82 2.86 2.90
N TRP A 219 8.72 2.87 2.15
CA TRP A 219 8.61 2.16 0.87
C TRP A 219 8.03 3.02 -0.24
N ASP A 220 8.37 2.64 -1.46
CA ASP A 220 7.96 3.32 -2.67
C ASP A 220 6.65 2.73 -3.21
N ASN A 221 5.54 3.45 -3.03
CA ASN A 221 4.23 3.02 -3.51
C ASN A 221 4.14 3.00 -5.05
N ARG A 222 5.04 3.69 -5.75
CA ARG A 222 5.00 3.81 -7.21
C ARG A 222 5.45 2.52 -7.92
N CYS A 223 6.06 1.60 -7.19
CA CYS A 223 6.58 0.34 -7.75
C CYS A 223 6.39 -0.89 -6.85
N LEU A 224 5.76 -0.75 -5.68
CA LEU A 224 5.54 -1.84 -4.74
C LEU A 224 4.06 -2.08 -4.45
N GLN A 225 3.71 -3.34 -4.27
CA GLN A 225 2.59 -3.76 -3.45
C GLN A 225 3.08 -4.22 -2.09
N HIS A 226 2.23 -4.12 -1.08
CA HIS A 226 2.55 -4.66 0.23
C HIS A 226 1.34 -5.32 0.90
N GLN A 227 1.64 -6.14 1.91
CA GLN A 227 0.66 -6.91 2.68
C GLN A 227 1.16 -7.08 4.10
N ALA A 228 0.32 -6.75 5.10
CA ALA A 228 0.60 -7.12 6.48
C ALA A 228 0.30 -8.60 6.71
N THR A 229 1.14 -9.29 7.47
CA THR A 229 0.83 -10.65 7.90
C THR A 229 0.06 -10.64 9.22
N GLY A 230 -0.69 -11.71 9.47
CA GLY A 230 -1.30 -11.98 10.78
C GLY A 230 -0.33 -12.69 11.73
N GLY A 231 -0.87 -13.61 12.55
CA GLY A 231 -0.10 -14.48 13.43
C GLY A 231 0.26 -13.83 14.77
N TYR A 232 -0.48 -12.79 15.18
CA TYR A 232 -0.30 -12.10 16.47
C TYR A 232 -1.62 -11.88 17.23
N ASP A 233 -2.56 -12.81 17.07
CA ASP A 233 -3.82 -12.75 17.83
C ASP A 233 -3.55 -12.75 19.32
N GLY A 234 -4.29 -11.91 20.06
CA GLY A 234 -4.08 -11.73 21.50
C GLY A 234 -2.92 -10.77 21.84
N HIS A 235 -2.25 -10.18 20.88
CA HIS A 235 -1.16 -9.22 21.11
C HIS A 235 -1.47 -7.85 20.51
N HIS A 236 -1.06 -6.82 21.22
CA HIS A 236 -1.15 -5.41 20.78
C HIS A 236 -0.09 -5.12 19.72
N ARG A 237 -0.49 -4.41 18.67
CA ARG A 237 0.41 -3.86 17.65
C ARG A 237 0.05 -2.40 17.39
N LEU A 238 1.04 -1.51 17.48
CA LEU A 238 0.85 -0.07 17.29
C LEU A 238 1.95 0.49 16.39
N MET A 239 1.55 1.17 15.33
CA MET A 239 2.41 1.84 14.37
C MET A 239 1.92 3.26 14.12
N HIS A 240 2.85 4.17 13.83
CA HIS A 240 2.55 5.52 13.33
C HIS A 240 2.91 5.61 11.86
N ARG A 241 1.96 6.03 11.05
CA ARG A 241 2.07 6.11 9.59
C ARG A 241 2.03 7.56 9.13
N THR A 242 2.89 7.92 8.18
CA THR A 242 2.79 9.11 7.34
C THR A 242 2.77 8.71 5.88
N THR A 243 2.08 9.50 5.05
CA THR A 243 1.95 9.24 3.62
C THR A 243 2.39 10.47 2.85
N LEU A 244 3.19 10.28 1.80
CA LEU A 244 3.74 11.38 1.01
C LEU A 244 2.96 11.56 -0.29
N LYS A 245 2.77 12.83 -0.66
CA LYS A 245 2.14 13.22 -1.92
C LYS A 245 2.84 12.56 -3.11
N GLY A 246 2.07 12.06 -4.03
CA GLY A 246 2.55 11.50 -5.27
C GLY A 246 2.10 12.28 -6.49
N SER A 247 2.17 11.65 -7.63
CA SER A 247 1.74 12.18 -8.92
C SER A 247 0.89 11.15 -9.65
N ARG A 248 0.21 11.58 -10.68
CA ARG A 248 -0.58 10.69 -11.54
C ARG A 248 0.31 9.66 -12.22
N PRO A 249 -0.01 8.36 -12.12
CA PRO A 249 0.72 7.31 -12.83
C PRO A 249 0.64 7.50 -14.35
N THR A 250 1.77 7.36 -15.03
CA THR A 250 1.90 7.49 -16.49
C THR A 250 2.40 6.19 -17.10
N PRO A 251 2.04 5.89 -18.38
CA PRO A 251 2.54 4.72 -19.12
C PRO A 251 4.04 4.66 -19.25
#